data_f453a8cfc315fe5095c09f5f5834a6d3
#
_entry.id   f453a8cfc315fe5095c09f5f5834a6d3
#
_cell.length_a   1.000
_cell.length_b   1.000
_cell.length_c   1.000
_cell.angle_alpha   90.00
_cell.angle_beta   90.00
_cell.angle_gamma   90.00
#
_symmetry.space_group_name_H-M   'P 1'
#
loop_
_entity.id
_entity.type
_entity.pdbx_description
1 polymer ?
#
loop_
_entity_poly.entity_id
_entity_poly.type
_entity_poly.pdbx_seq_one_letter_code
_entity_poly.pdbx_strand_id
1 'polypeptide(L)'
;MNRYFMFIALITLAFQLQAQTKLVKIVFDVTSQNEAAHQSTVRHVKMMSEAYPASEFEVVVYGGAINMVKSDGSSVAEDIKQLAGNDKVKIIVCEASMKRGQVEKSQLLSGVSTVPDGILEIAIRQGEGWGYIKEVPN
;
A
#
# COMPACT_ATOMS: atom_id res chain seq x y z
N MET A 1 -29.57 23.05 39.58
CA MET A 1 -28.65 22.21 38.80
C MET A 1 -27.26 22.83 38.91
N ASN A 2 -26.34 22.16 39.59
CA ASN A 2 -25.03 22.73 39.96
C ASN A 2 -24.17 23.00 38.72
N ARG A 3 -23.60 24.19 38.59
CA ARG A 3 -22.68 24.63 37.52
C ARG A 3 -21.53 23.63 37.30
N TYR A 4 -21.14 22.88 38.34
CA TYR A 4 -20.10 21.84 38.25
C TYR A 4 -20.56 20.57 37.50
N PHE A 5 -21.86 20.24 37.55
CA PHE A 5 -22.43 19.10 36.78
C PHE A 5 -22.42 19.35 35.29
N MET A 6 -22.62 20.61 34.87
CA MET A 6 -22.57 20.99 33.44
C MET A 6 -21.14 20.99 32.88
N PHE A 7 -20.14 21.35 33.71
CA PHE A 7 -18.73 21.25 33.29
C PHE A 7 -18.23 19.80 33.17
N ILE A 8 -18.64 18.92 34.06
CA ILE A 8 -18.29 17.48 34.01
C ILE A 8 -18.94 16.82 32.79
N ALA A 9 -20.18 17.15 32.47
CA ALA A 9 -20.86 16.61 31.28
C ALA A 9 -20.22 17.10 29.95
N LEU A 10 -19.71 18.33 29.89
CA LEU A 10 -18.97 18.83 28.71
C LEU A 10 -17.60 18.16 28.54
N ILE A 11 -16.90 17.84 29.62
CA ILE A 11 -15.59 17.17 29.58
C ILE A 11 -15.76 15.72 29.14
N THR A 12 -16.81 15.02 29.59
CA THR A 12 -17.07 13.63 29.16
C THR A 12 -17.51 13.55 27.70
N LEU A 13 -18.18 14.57 27.15
CA LEU A 13 -18.55 14.59 25.74
C LEU A 13 -17.34 14.86 24.80
N ALA A 14 -16.34 15.59 25.28
CA ALA A 14 -15.12 15.85 24.53
C ALA A 14 -14.23 14.59 24.37
N PHE A 15 -14.33 13.62 25.28
CA PHE A 15 -13.61 12.34 25.20
C PHE A 15 -14.22 11.34 24.21
N GLN A 16 -15.45 11.55 23.76
CA GLN A 16 -16.14 10.65 22.83
C GLN A 16 -15.90 10.99 21.35
N LEU A 17 -15.22 12.10 21.05
CA LEU A 17 -14.90 12.51 19.67
C LEU A 17 -13.49 12.06 19.23
N GLN A 18 -12.93 11.05 19.88
CA GLN A 18 -11.86 10.30 19.22
C GLN A 18 -12.53 9.49 18.12
N ALA A 19 -12.56 10.06 16.92
CA ALA A 19 -12.83 9.31 15.73
C ALA A 19 -11.98 8.04 15.81
N GLN A 20 -12.63 6.88 15.95
CA GLN A 20 -11.96 5.60 15.83
C GLN A 20 -11.36 5.58 14.44
N THR A 21 -10.09 5.93 14.33
CA THR A 21 -9.33 5.75 13.10
C THR A 21 -9.34 4.25 12.84
N LYS A 22 -10.25 3.83 11.96
CA LYS A 22 -10.41 2.42 11.62
C LYS A 22 -9.08 1.95 11.02
N LEU A 23 -8.34 1.16 11.80
CA LEU A 23 -7.12 0.52 11.34
C LEU A 23 -7.50 -0.47 10.24
N VAL A 24 -6.95 -0.29 9.05
CA VAL A 24 -7.13 -1.22 7.93
C VAL A 24 -5.78 -1.76 7.46
N LYS A 25 -5.81 -2.95 6.88
CA LYS A 25 -4.67 -3.55 6.19
C LYS A 25 -5.14 -3.90 4.79
N ILE A 26 -4.46 -3.43 3.78
CA ILE A 26 -4.89 -3.59 2.38
C ILE A 26 -3.72 -4.09 1.55
N VAL A 27 -3.95 -5.15 0.78
CA VAL A 27 -3.06 -5.62 -0.26
C VAL A 27 -3.59 -5.19 -1.63
N PHE A 28 -2.72 -4.50 -2.39
CA PHE A 28 -2.96 -4.08 -3.78
C PHE A 28 -2.31 -5.08 -4.73
N ASP A 29 -3.09 -5.63 -5.62
CA ASP A 29 -2.69 -6.59 -6.64
C ASP A 29 -2.45 -5.87 -7.98
N VAL A 30 -1.21 -5.84 -8.45
CA VAL A 30 -0.79 -5.11 -9.64
C VAL A 30 -0.14 -6.06 -10.65
N THR A 31 -0.82 -6.31 -11.78
CA THR A 31 -0.34 -7.21 -12.84
C THR A 31 -0.27 -6.58 -14.22
N SER A 32 -0.89 -5.41 -14.40
CA SER A 32 -0.96 -4.73 -15.69
C SER A 32 0.38 -4.12 -16.07
N GLN A 33 0.78 -4.27 -17.35
CA GLN A 33 1.91 -3.53 -17.92
C GLN A 33 1.56 -2.07 -18.28
N ASN A 34 0.30 -1.68 -18.16
CA ASN A 34 -0.17 -0.34 -18.51
C ASN A 34 0.26 0.68 -17.44
N GLU A 35 0.95 1.72 -17.89
CA GLU A 35 1.42 2.79 -16.99
C GLU A 35 0.29 3.53 -16.26
N ALA A 36 -0.91 3.63 -16.86
CA ALA A 36 -2.06 4.22 -16.19
C ALA A 36 -2.46 3.41 -14.95
N ALA A 37 -2.33 2.07 -14.97
CA ALA A 37 -2.55 1.25 -13.78
C ALA A 37 -1.47 1.50 -12.71
N HIS A 38 -0.21 1.67 -13.11
CA HIS A 38 0.89 2.01 -12.20
C HIS A 38 0.67 3.36 -11.53
N GLN A 39 0.31 4.39 -12.29
CA GLN A 39 -0.02 5.72 -11.79
C GLN A 39 -1.24 5.70 -10.86
N SER A 40 -2.27 4.92 -11.20
CA SER A 40 -3.45 4.74 -10.37
C SER A 40 -3.09 4.10 -9.03
N THR A 41 -2.28 3.03 -9.05
CA THR A 41 -1.82 2.33 -7.86
C THR A 41 -1.10 3.28 -6.89
N VAL A 42 -0.07 3.99 -7.34
CA VAL A 42 0.70 4.88 -6.46
C VAL A 42 -0.16 6.01 -5.91
N ARG A 43 -1.09 6.56 -6.71
CA ARG A 43 -2.04 7.58 -6.27
C ARG A 43 -2.96 7.04 -5.17
N HIS A 44 -3.53 5.84 -5.33
CA HIS A 44 -4.42 5.23 -4.35
C HIS A 44 -3.69 4.93 -3.05
N VAL A 45 -2.51 4.31 -3.12
CA VAL A 45 -1.71 3.98 -1.93
C VAL A 45 -1.30 5.25 -1.19
N LYS A 46 -0.85 6.29 -1.91
CA LYS A 46 -0.48 7.58 -1.33
C LYS A 46 -1.67 8.21 -0.60
N MET A 47 -2.79 8.37 -1.30
CA MET A 47 -4.01 8.94 -0.73
C MET A 47 -4.47 8.20 0.53
N MET A 48 -4.46 6.86 0.49
CA MET A 48 -4.90 6.05 1.62
C MET A 48 -3.91 6.08 2.79
N SER A 49 -2.61 6.03 2.54
CA SER A 49 -1.60 6.09 3.59
C SER A 49 -1.55 7.47 4.28
N GLU A 50 -1.86 8.54 3.56
CA GLU A 50 -2.01 9.89 4.13
C GLU A 50 -3.30 10.02 4.96
N ALA A 51 -4.43 9.48 4.45
CA ALA A 51 -5.72 9.55 5.14
C ALA A 51 -5.80 8.61 6.37
N TYR A 52 -5.07 7.50 6.34
CA TYR A 52 -5.09 6.46 7.38
C TYR A 52 -3.67 6.08 7.82
N PRO A 53 -2.93 7.00 8.48
CA PRO A 53 -1.49 6.84 8.72
C PRO A 53 -1.12 5.69 9.67
N ALA A 54 -2.07 5.17 10.44
CA ALA A 54 -1.87 4.00 11.31
C ALA A 54 -2.12 2.66 10.59
N SER A 55 -2.70 2.68 9.39
CA SER A 55 -3.03 1.52 8.57
C SER A 55 -1.82 0.99 7.81
N GLU A 56 -1.89 -0.26 7.38
CA GLU A 56 -0.81 -0.94 6.65
C GLU A 56 -1.24 -1.23 5.21
N PHE A 57 -0.32 -1.00 4.28
CA PHE A 57 -0.55 -1.17 2.84
C PHE A 57 0.57 -1.98 2.23
N GLU A 58 0.22 -2.95 1.40
CA GLU A 58 1.18 -3.75 0.67
C GLU A 58 0.83 -3.75 -0.82
N VAL A 59 1.79 -3.41 -1.66
CA VAL A 59 1.64 -3.42 -3.11
C VAL A 59 2.40 -4.62 -3.65
N VAL A 60 1.69 -5.60 -4.20
CA VAL A 60 2.28 -6.80 -4.78
C VAL A 60 2.31 -6.69 -6.30
N VAL A 61 3.52 -6.56 -6.83
CA VAL A 61 3.80 -6.37 -8.25
C VAL A 61 4.26 -7.69 -8.87
N TYR A 62 3.56 -8.16 -9.90
CA TYR A 62 3.95 -9.38 -10.61
C TYR A 62 3.45 -9.38 -12.06
N GLY A 63 3.79 -10.43 -12.83
CA GLY A 63 3.38 -10.55 -14.22
C GLY A 63 3.88 -9.40 -15.09
N GLY A 64 2.97 -8.77 -15.81
CA GLY A 64 3.29 -7.66 -16.71
C GLY A 64 3.67 -6.34 -16.03
N ALA A 65 3.38 -6.20 -14.72
CA ALA A 65 3.60 -4.96 -13.99
C ALA A 65 5.06 -4.72 -13.56
N ILE A 66 5.98 -5.63 -13.85
CA ILE A 66 7.36 -5.59 -13.33
C ILE A 66 8.08 -4.27 -13.64
N ASN A 67 7.76 -3.61 -14.76
CA ASN A 67 8.35 -2.31 -15.12
C ASN A 67 7.99 -1.19 -14.13
N MET A 68 6.92 -1.34 -13.36
CA MET A 68 6.52 -0.38 -12.33
C MET A 68 7.62 -0.17 -11.28
N VAL A 69 8.41 -1.21 -10.98
CA VAL A 69 9.40 -1.22 -9.90
C VAL A 69 10.85 -1.26 -10.38
N LYS A 70 11.09 -1.17 -11.68
CA LYS A 70 12.44 -1.10 -12.23
C LYS A 70 13.03 0.31 -12.12
N SER A 71 14.31 0.39 -11.80
CA SER A 71 15.06 1.66 -11.78
C SER A 71 15.19 2.29 -13.16
N ASP A 72 15.13 1.47 -14.22
CA ASP A 72 15.16 1.91 -15.61
C ASP A 72 13.75 1.80 -16.22
N GLY A 73 13.15 2.93 -16.55
CA GLY A 73 11.91 3.04 -17.30
C GLY A 73 10.61 3.01 -16.48
N SER A 74 10.64 3.02 -15.16
CA SER A 74 9.41 3.17 -14.35
C SER A 74 8.83 4.59 -14.48
N SER A 75 7.58 4.69 -14.92
CA SER A 75 6.85 5.97 -15.00
C SER A 75 6.44 6.53 -13.63
N VAL A 76 6.63 5.76 -12.55
CA VAL A 76 6.24 6.11 -11.17
C VAL A 76 7.40 5.97 -10.18
N ALA A 77 8.65 6.04 -10.69
CA ALA A 77 9.84 5.78 -9.89
C ALA A 77 9.95 6.66 -8.63
N GLU A 78 9.66 7.96 -8.75
CA GLU A 78 9.75 8.88 -7.62
C GLU A 78 8.63 8.64 -6.59
N ASP A 79 7.41 8.33 -7.04
CA ASP A 79 6.32 7.97 -6.14
C ASP A 79 6.61 6.67 -5.37
N ILE A 80 7.17 5.67 -6.04
CA ILE A 80 7.61 4.40 -5.41
C ILE A 80 8.63 4.67 -4.32
N LYS A 81 9.65 5.51 -4.58
CA LYS A 81 10.68 5.85 -3.59
C LYS A 81 10.09 6.59 -2.38
N GLN A 82 9.15 7.51 -2.62
CA GLN A 82 8.46 8.23 -1.55
C GLN A 82 7.62 7.27 -0.69
N LEU A 83 6.84 6.40 -1.33
CA LEU A 83 6.01 5.41 -0.65
C LEU A 83 6.84 4.41 0.15
N ALA A 84 7.96 3.95 -0.41
CA ALA A 84 8.89 3.03 0.27
C ALA A 84 9.58 3.65 1.50
N GLY A 85 9.57 4.98 1.63
CA GLY A 85 10.01 5.70 2.82
C GLY A 85 9.02 5.67 3.98
N ASN A 86 7.79 5.22 3.75
CA ASN A 86 6.77 5.06 4.79
C ASN A 86 6.80 3.63 5.34
N ASP A 87 7.07 3.47 6.64
CA ASP A 87 7.16 2.16 7.31
C ASP A 87 5.85 1.35 7.31
N LYS A 88 4.72 1.98 7.00
CA LYS A 88 3.40 1.36 6.85
C LYS A 88 3.09 0.91 5.41
N VAL A 89 3.96 1.23 4.46
CA VAL A 89 3.80 0.86 3.04
C VAL A 89 4.91 -0.10 2.64
N LYS A 90 4.55 -1.26 2.12
CA LYS A 90 5.49 -2.21 1.54
C LYS A 90 5.24 -2.33 0.04
N ILE A 91 6.30 -2.27 -0.74
CA ILE A 91 6.25 -2.52 -2.17
C ILE A 91 7.08 -3.76 -2.45
N ILE A 92 6.42 -4.78 -2.98
CA ILE A 92 6.96 -6.14 -3.10
C ILE A 92 6.83 -6.59 -4.54
N VAL A 93 7.89 -7.20 -5.07
CA VAL A 93 7.88 -7.80 -6.41
C VAL A 93 8.09 -9.31 -6.35
N CYS A 94 7.37 -10.02 -7.20
CA CYS A 94 7.42 -11.47 -7.33
C CYS A 94 8.73 -11.94 -8.01
N GLU A 95 9.55 -12.75 -7.34
CA GLU A 95 10.80 -13.29 -7.90
C GLU A 95 10.56 -14.18 -9.11
N ALA A 96 9.46 -14.94 -9.15
CA ALA A 96 9.10 -15.73 -10.32
C ALA A 96 8.84 -14.85 -11.56
N SER A 97 8.26 -13.67 -11.36
CA SER A 97 8.05 -12.68 -12.44
C SER A 97 9.37 -12.02 -12.84
N MET A 98 10.23 -11.70 -11.87
CA MET A 98 11.57 -11.17 -12.14
C MET A 98 12.37 -12.14 -13.00
N LYS A 99 12.42 -13.44 -12.63
CA LYS A 99 13.11 -14.48 -13.38
C LYS A 99 12.59 -14.58 -14.83
N ARG A 100 11.28 -14.55 -15.01
CA ARG A 100 10.64 -14.61 -16.34
C ARG A 100 10.98 -13.36 -17.18
N GLY A 101 11.00 -12.19 -16.55
CA GLY A 101 11.35 -10.91 -17.17
C GLY A 101 12.86 -10.65 -17.25
N GLN A 102 13.71 -11.56 -16.80
CA GLN A 102 15.18 -11.40 -16.73
C GLN A 102 15.59 -10.11 -15.98
N VAL A 103 14.91 -9.84 -14.86
CA VAL A 103 15.16 -8.66 -14.00
C VAL A 103 15.92 -9.10 -12.76
N GLU A 104 17.08 -8.50 -12.52
CA GLU A 104 17.89 -8.72 -11.34
C GLU A 104 17.50 -7.78 -10.19
N LYS A 105 17.79 -8.17 -8.95
CA LYS A 105 17.49 -7.35 -7.75
C LYS A 105 18.17 -5.96 -7.80
N SER A 106 19.35 -5.87 -8.40
CA SER A 106 20.08 -4.62 -8.60
C SER A 106 19.38 -3.62 -9.54
N GLN A 107 18.42 -4.10 -10.32
CA GLN A 107 17.63 -3.27 -11.24
C GLN A 107 16.32 -2.76 -10.62
N LEU A 108 16.05 -3.11 -9.38
CA LEU A 108 14.86 -2.63 -8.67
C LEU A 108 15.09 -1.22 -8.08
N LEU A 109 14.01 -0.47 -7.97
CA LEU A 109 14.00 0.79 -7.24
C LEU A 109 14.33 0.57 -5.76
N SER A 110 15.01 1.52 -5.15
CA SER A 110 15.33 1.50 -3.73
C SER A 110 14.04 1.39 -2.89
N GLY A 111 14.07 0.51 -1.87
CA GLY A 111 12.94 0.27 -0.97
C GLY A 111 11.94 -0.77 -1.48
N VAL A 112 12.11 -1.29 -2.70
CA VAL A 112 11.32 -2.43 -3.19
C VAL A 112 11.94 -3.73 -2.65
N SER A 113 11.10 -4.56 -2.05
CA SER A 113 11.48 -5.90 -1.57
C SER A 113 10.97 -7.01 -2.50
N THR A 114 11.41 -8.24 -2.26
CA THR A 114 11.02 -9.39 -3.09
C THR A 114 10.33 -10.46 -2.27
N VAL A 115 9.43 -11.21 -2.91
CA VAL A 115 8.85 -12.46 -2.40
C VAL A 115 8.95 -13.53 -3.46
N PRO A 116 9.10 -14.82 -3.09
CA PRO A 116 9.22 -15.91 -4.05
C PRO A 116 8.03 -15.98 -5.03
N ASP A 117 6.80 -15.81 -4.52
CA ASP A 117 5.56 -15.91 -5.28
C ASP A 117 4.57 -14.84 -4.85
N GLY A 118 4.27 -13.90 -5.75
CA GLY A 118 3.35 -12.79 -5.48
C GLY A 118 1.89 -13.22 -5.33
N ILE A 119 1.46 -14.29 -6.02
CA ILE A 119 0.09 -14.81 -5.89
C ILE A 119 -0.09 -15.45 -4.50
N LEU A 120 0.90 -16.21 -4.06
CA LEU A 120 0.89 -16.80 -2.72
C LEU A 120 0.92 -15.72 -1.63
N GLU A 121 1.71 -14.67 -1.82
CA GLU A 121 1.75 -13.53 -0.88
C GLU A 121 0.38 -12.90 -0.71
N ILE A 122 -0.34 -12.63 -1.81
CA ILE A 122 -1.69 -12.08 -1.78
C ILE A 122 -2.64 -13.04 -1.02
N ALA A 123 -2.57 -14.34 -1.29
CA ALA A 123 -3.39 -15.34 -0.61
C ALA A 123 -3.12 -15.38 0.90
N ILE A 124 -1.85 -15.27 1.30
CA ILE A 124 -1.45 -15.20 2.72
C ILE A 124 -2.05 -13.95 3.37
N ARG A 125 -1.90 -12.77 2.76
CA ARG A 125 -2.47 -11.53 3.30
C ARG A 125 -3.99 -11.60 3.44
N GLN A 126 -4.69 -12.15 2.45
CA GLN A 126 -6.14 -12.36 2.55
C GLN A 126 -6.49 -13.33 3.68
N GLY A 127 -5.72 -14.40 3.88
CA GLY A 127 -5.87 -15.32 5.01
C GLY A 127 -5.66 -14.66 6.37
N GLU A 128 -4.82 -13.62 6.43
CA GLU A 128 -4.58 -12.79 7.61
C GLU A 128 -5.67 -11.70 7.82
N GLY A 129 -6.68 -11.65 6.96
CA GLY A 129 -7.79 -10.69 7.05
C GLY A 129 -7.53 -9.33 6.39
N TRP A 130 -6.52 -9.23 5.53
CA TRP A 130 -6.28 -8.01 4.75
C TRP A 130 -7.38 -7.80 3.70
N GLY A 131 -7.79 -6.56 3.50
CA GLY A 131 -8.60 -6.16 2.35
C GLY A 131 -7.80 -6.33 1.05
N TYR A 132 -8.49 -6.64 -0.04
CA TYR A 132 -7.88 -6.86 -1.34
C TYR A 132 -8.38 -5.84 -2.36
N ILE A 133 -7.47 -5.24 -3.11
CA ILE A 133 -7.77 -4.34 -4.23
C ILE A 133 -6.98 -4.79 -5.46
N LYS A 134 -7.69 -5.08 -6.53
CA LYS A 134 -7.10 -5.29 -7.86
C LYS A 134 -6.96 -3.96 -8.58
N GLU A 135 -5.74 -3.60 -8.93
CA GLU A 135 -5.47 -2.40 -9.72
C GLU A 135 -5.57 -2.71 -11.21
N VAL A 136 -6.40 -1.91 -11.89
CA VAL A 136 -6.64 -2.01 -13.34
C VAL A 136 -6.45 -0.64 -13.98
N PRO A 137 -6.12 -0.58 -15.29
CA PRO A 137 -6.11 0.70 -16.03
C PRO A 137 -7.51 1.29 -16.05
N ASN A 138 -7.60 2.59 -15.80
CA ASN A 138 -8.81 3.38 -16.03
C ASN A 138 -8.84 3.86 -17.47
#